data_f07e1dae7bf93ea8699e06e4bfb7a798
#
_entry.id   f07e1dae7bf93ea8699e06e4bfb7a798
#
_cell.length_a   1.000
_cell.length_b   1.000
_cell.length_c   1.000
_cell.angle_alpha   90.00
_cell.angle_beta   90.00
_cell.angle_gamma   90.00
#
_symmetry.space_group_name_H-M   'P 1'
#
loop_
_entity.id
_entity.type
_entity.pdbx_description
1 polymer ?
#
loop_
_entity_poly.entity_id
_entity_poly.type
_entity_poly.pdbx_seq_one_letter_code
_entity_poly.pdbx_strand_id
1 'polypeptide(L)'
;GLAATPMFFKDLLEKVGVEMQVFKVGTYKSAVEPFISTEMSAANREQINVYLSSIWGQITSAVAESRNLSVEALNKEADRMLMFYPAEESVKNGLVDTLIYKNDVRDYLKNLAGIDKDDNMPILGIQDMINVKKNVPRDKSGNVIAVYYAYGEIDGGSSASTDEGINSEK
;
A
#
# COMPACT_ATOMS: atom_id res chain seq x y z
N GLY A 1 3.34 13.91 1.21
CA GLY A 1 1.98 13.53 1.56
C GLY A 1 1.37 12.55 0.59
N LEU A 2 0.18 12.06 0.91
CA LEU A 2 -0.62 11.20 0.04
C LEU A 2 -1.75 12.01 -0.58
N ALA A 3 -2.17 11.67 -1.80
CA ALA A 3 -3.29 12.29 -2.48
C ALA A 3 -4.16 11.23 -3.16
N ALA A 4 -5.46 11.52 -3.27
CA ALA A 4 -6.39 10.73 -4.06
C ALA A 4 -7.14 11.67 -5.01
N THR A 5 -7.22 11.28 -6.26
CA THR A 5 -7.90 12.02 -7.34
C THR A 5 -8.94 11.11 -8.01
N PRO A 6 -10.12 10.94 -7.40
CA PRO A 6 -11.18 10.16 -8.02
C PRO A 6 -11.69 10.85 -9.29
N MET A 7 -12.00 10.06 -10.31
CA MET A 7 -12.62 10.53 -11.53
C MET A 7 -14.12 10.28 -11.49
N PHE A 8 -14.91 11.17 -12.10
CA PHE A 8 -16.36 11.08 -12.16
C PHE A 8 -16.80 11.00 -13.62
N PHE A 9 -17.65 10.06 -13.93
CA PHE A 9 -18.03 9.70 -15.30
C PHE A 9 -19.50 10.00 -15.61
N LYS A 10 -20.26 10.56 -14.67
CA LYS A 10 -21.69 10.83 -14.83
C LYS A 10 -21.99 11.58 -16.13
N ASP A 11 -21.34 12.72 -16.34
CA ASP A 11 -21.59 13.55 -17.53
C ASP A 11 -21.21 12.86 -18.85
N LEU A 12 -20.18 12.01 -18.81
CA LEU A 12 -19.80 11.20 -19.96
C LEU A 12 -20.86 10.13 -20.27
N LEU A 13 -21.35 9.44 -19.25
CA LEU A 13 -22.40 8.42 -19.39
C LEU A 13 -23.70 9.03 -19.93
N GLU A 14 -24.12 10.18 -19.42
CA GLU A 14 -25.28 10.92 -19.93
C GLU A 14 -25.12 11.29 -21.41
N LYS A 15 -23.95 11.75 -21.84
CA LYS A 15 -23.68 12.10 -23.24
C LYS A 15 -23.77 10.90 -24.19
N VAL A 16 -23.45 9.70 -23.74
CA VAL A 16 -23.57 8.48 -24.55
C VAL A 16 -24.90 7.76 -24.35
N GLY A 17 -25.84 8.36 -23.60
CA GLY A 17 -27.18 7.82 -23.39
C GLY A 17 -27.24 6.66 -22.39
N VAL A 18 -26.26 6.55 -21.49
CA VAL A 18 -26.23 5.52 -20.44
C VAL A 18 -26.70 6.12 -19.11
N GLU A 19 -27.74 5.54 -18.53
CA GLU A 19 -28.22 5.88 -17.19
C GLU A 19 -27.83 4.75 -16.21
N MET A 20 -27.14 5.13 -15.13
CA MET A 20 -26.75 4.18 -14.08
C MET A 20 -27.81 4.08 -13.00
N GLN A 21 -28.37 2.89 -12.80
CA GLN A 21 -29.28 2.58 -11.70
C GLN A 21 -28.48 2.00 -10.53
N VAL A 22 -28.54 2.67 -9.38
CA VAL A 22 -27.75 2.32 -8.19
C VAL A 22 -28.66 2.01 -7.01
N PHE A 23 -28.47 0.84 -6.43
CA PHE A 23 -29.12 0.43 -5.19
C PHE A 23 -28.05 0.38 -4.09
N LYS A 24 -28.04 1.38 -3.21
CA LYS A 24 -27.12 1.44 -2.08
C LYS A 24 -27.86 1.76 -0.78
N VAL A 25 -27.36 1.22 0.32
CA VAL A 25 -27.83 1.51 1.66
C VAL A 25 -26.64 1.98 2.50
N GLY A 26 -26.77 3.15 3.12
CA GLY A 26 -25.75 3.73 3.99
C GLY A 26 -24.98 4.89 3.36
N THR A 27 -24.56 5.83 4.22
CA THR A 27 -23.94 7.11 3.84
C THR A 27 -22.56 6.93 3.24
N TYR A 28 -21.78 5.96 3.74
CA TYR A 28 -20.38 5.73 3.35
C TYR A 28 -20.20 4.71 2.23
N LYS A 29 -21.25 4.40 1.47
CA LYS A 29 -21.19 3.53 0.28
C LYS A 29 -20.85 4.34 -0.96
N SER A 30 -19.60 4.79 -1.06
CA SER A 30 -19.15 5.76 -2.07
C SER A 30 -18.61 5.14 -3.36
N ALA A 31 -18.46 3.82 -3.45
CA ALA A 31 -17.91 3.15 -4.63
C ALA A 31 -18.65 3.44 -5.94
N VAL A 32 -19.93 3.78 -5.87
CA VAL A 32 -20.77 4.09 -7.03
C VAL A 32 -20.83 5.58 -7.38
N GLU A 33 -20.32 6.46 -6.52
CA GLU A 33 -20.34 7.92 -6.76
C GLU A 33 -19.70 8.34 -8.08
N PRO A 34 -18.61 7.71 -8.57
CA PRO A 34 -18.03 8.05 -9.87
C PRO A 34 -19.01 7.97 -11.04
N PHE A 35 -20.07 7.19 -10.93
CA PHE A 35 -21.02 6.95 -12.01
C PHE A 35 -22.32 7.79 -11.88
N ILE A 36 -22.60 8.30 -10.68
CA ILE A 36 -23.88 8.98 -10.39
C ILE A 36 -23.71 10.42 -9.91
N SER A 37 -22.50 10.85 -9.68
CA SER A 37 -22.18 12.20 -9.19
C SER A 37 -21.10 12.85 -10.06
N THR A 38 -21.04 14.19 -10.05
CA THR A 38 -20.02 14.97 -10.73
C THR A 38 -18.86 15.36 -9.82
N GLU A 39 -19.07 15.20 -8.51
CA GLU A 39 -18.07 15.50 -7.48
C GLU A 39 -18.18 14.53 -6.30
N MET A 40 -17.18 14.54 -5.47
CA MET A 40 -17.09 13.73 -4.26
C MET A 40 -18.04 14.25 -3.18
N SER A 41 -18.88 13.39 -2.62
CA SER A 41 -19.72 13.75 -1.47
C SER A 41 -18.86 14.07 -0.23
N ALA A 42 -19.43 14.82 0.73
CA ALA A 42 -18.77 15.13 1.99
C ALA A 42 -18.37 13.86 2.77
N ALA A 43 -19.25 12.85 2.79
CA ALA A 43 -19.00 11.58 3.45
C ALA A 43 -17.85 10.80 2.79
N ASN A 44 -17.80 10.78 1.46
CA ASN A 44 -16.69 10.14 0.73
C ASN A 44 -15.37 10.89 0.98
N ARG A 45 -15.39 12.20 0.97
CA ARG A 45 -14.22 13.04 1.28
C ARG A 45 -13.69 12.79 2.69
N GLU A 46 -14.58 12.70 3.67
CA GLU A 46 -14.22 12.35 5.04
C GLU A 46 -13.55 10.98 5.10
N GLN A 47 -14.17 9.97 4.50
CA GLN A 47 -13.65 8.60 4.46
C GLN A 47 -12.25 8.52 3.84
N ILE A 48 -12.06 9.17 2.68
CA ILE A 48 -10.76 9.20 2.00
C ILE A 48 -9.73 9.95 2.84
N ASN A 49 -10.07 11.08 3.45
CA ASN A 49 -9.15 11.83 4.29
C ASN A 49 -8.72 11.02 5.52
N VAL A 50 -9.63 10.33 6.20
CA VAL A 50 -9.30 9.45 7.33
C VAL A 50 -8.37 8.33 6.89
N TYR A 51 -8.67 7.68 5.77
CA TYR A 51 -7.86 6.61 5.21
C TYR A 51 -6.44 7.08 4.86
N LEU A 52 -6.30 8.16 4.09
CA LEU A 52 -5.01 8.70 3.67
C LEU A 52 -4.20 9.21 4.87
N SER A 53 -4.85 9.88 5.82
CA SER A 53 -4.18 10.38 7.03
C SER A 53 -3.67 9.25 7.91
N SER A 54 -4.44 8.16 8.02
CA SER A 54 -4.02 6.97 8.76
C SER A 54 -2.78 6.32 8.14
N ILE A 55 -2.78 6.11 6.84
CA ILE A 55 -1.62 5.54 6.13
C ILE A 55 -0.40 6.47 6.25
N TRP A 56 -0.59 7.77 6.02
CA TRP A 56 0.49 8.74 6.11
C TRP A 56 1.08 8.80 7.52
N GLY A 57 0.23 8.77 8.54
CA GLY A 57 0.65 8.74 9.94
C GLY A 57 1.48 7.50 10.27
N GLN A 58 1.09 6.32 9.78
CA GLN A 58 1.87 5.09 9.98
C GLN A 58 3.25 5.18 9.29
N ILE A 59 3.29 5.65 8.04
CA ILE A 59 4.55 5.80 7.30
C ILE A 59 5.48 6.79 8.02
N THR A 60 4.98 7.98 8.34
CA THR A 60 5.81 9.01 8.97
C THR A 60 6.27 8.62 10.37
N SER A 61 5.44 7.91 11.15
CA SER A 61 5.84 7.40 12.46
C SER A 61 6.95 6.36 12.35
N ALA A 62 6.83 5.40 11.44
CA ALA A 62 7.85 4.37 11.23
C ALA A 62 9.18 4.96 10.72
N VAL A 63 9.12 5.95 9.82
CA VAL A 63 10.32 6.63 9.33
C VAL A 63 10.95 7.49 10.44
N ALA A 64 10.14 8.21 11.21
CA ALA A 64 10.61 9.03 12.34
C ALA A 64 11.38 8.18 13.35
N GLU A 65 10.83 7.03 13.75
CA GLU A 65 11.49 6.09 14.65
C GLU A 65 12.81 5.54 14.04
N SER A 66 12.74 5.06 12.79
CA SER A 66 13.89 4.45 12.11
C SER A 66 15.05 5.43 11.86
N ARG A 67 14.74 6.71 11.62
CA ARG A 67 15.69 7.75 11.25
C ARG A 67 16.04 8.72 12.39
N ASN A 68 15.44 8.52 13.55
CA ASN A 68 15.56 9.43 14.69
C ASN A 68 15.22 10.89 14.31
N LEU A 69 14.14 11.05 13.55
CA LEU A 69 13.59 12.32 13.11
C LEU A 69 12.24 12.58 13.78
N SER A 70 11.76 13.82 13.75
CA SER A 70 10.39 14.09 14.19
C SER A 70 9.39 13.94 13.02
N VAL A 71 8.15 13.58 13.33
CA VAL A 71 7.06 13.52 12.34
C VAL A 71 6.83 14.90 11.71
N GLU A 72 7.00 15.98 12.48
CA GLU A 72 6.88 17.35 11.99
C GLU A 72 7.95 17.68 10.96
N ALA A 73 9.20 17.22 11.17
CA ALA A 73 10.27 17.40 10.20
C ALA A 73 9.95 16.67 8.89
N LEU A 74 9.45 15.44 8.97
CA LEU A 74 9.05 14.67 7.79
C LEU A 74 7.89 15.33 7.03
N ASN A 75 6.90 15.86 7.75
CA ASN A 75 5.80 16.60 7.13
C ASN A 75 6.30 17.87 6.44
N LYS A 76 7.22 18.60 7.05
CA LYS A 76 7.85 19.79 6.45
C LYS A 76 8.57 19.45 5.14
N GLU A 77 9.31 18.33 5.11
CA GLU A 77 9.97 17.88 3.89
C GLU A 77 8.97 17.46 2.80
N ALA A 78 7.86 16.83 3.18
CA ALA A 78 6.79 16.48 2.26
C ALA A 78 6.08 17.74 1.69
N ASP A 79 5.82 18.73 2.54
CA ASP A 79 5.11 19.96 2.16
C ASP A 79 5.94 20.84 1.22
N ARG A 80 7.27 20.89 1.43
CA ARG A 80 8.16 21.59 0.51
C ARG A 80 8.45 20.83 -0.79
N MET A 81 7.87 19.63 -0.95
CA MET A 81 8.07 18.77 -2.12
C MET A 81 9.56 18.45 -2.37
N LEU A 82 10.21 17.87 -1.36
CA LEU A 82 11.66 17.55 -1.39
C LEU A 82 12.09 16.81 -2.66
N MET A 83 11.21 16.04 -3.30
CA MET A 83 11.47 15.31 -4.54
C MET A 83 11.93 16.20 -5.72
N PHE A 84 11.71 17.52 -5.66
CA PHE A 84 12.15 18.48 -6.67
C PHE A 84 13.46 19.18 -6.30
N TYR A 85 14.05 18.87 -5.16
CA TYR A 85 15.32 19.39 -4.73
C TYR A 85 16.48 18.44 -5.10
N PRO A 86 17.74 18.94 -5.07
CA PRO A 86 18.91 18.07 -5.25
C PRO A 86 18.90 16.91 -4.25
N ALA A 87 19.35 15.74 -4.68
CA ALA A 87 19.32 14.52 -3.86
C ALA A 87 20.13 14.63 -2.57
N GLU A 88 21.14 15.48 -2.56
CA GLU A 88 22.00 15.83 -1.41
C GLU A 88 21.20 16.37 -0.22
N GLU A 89 20.07 17.02 -0.49
CA GLU A 89 19.17 17.50 0.57
C GLU A 89 18.56 16.32 1.36
N SER A 90 18.32 15.19 0.71
CA SER A 90 17.82 13.99 1.40
C SER A 90 18.85 13.40 2.37
N VAL A 91 20.14 13.46 2.03
CA VAL A 91 21.24 13.07 2.94
C VAL A 91 21.35 14.07 4.07
N LYS A 92 21.39 15.36 3.76
CA LYS A 92 21.51 16.45 4.74
C LYS A 92 20.39 16.42 5.79
N ASN A 93 19.18 16.06 5.36
CA ASN A 93 18.01 15.98 6.24
C ASN A 93 17.85 14.59 6.90
N GLY A 94 18.81 13.68 6.74
CA GLY A 94 18.84 12.39 7.41
C GLY A 94 17.83 11.37 6.87
N LEU A 95 17.22 11.63 5.71
CA LEU A 95 16.24 10.71 5.10
C LEU A 95 16.90 9.50 4.44
N VAL A 96 18.11 9.67 3.92
CA VAL A 96 18.93 8.59 3.35
C VAL A 96 20.37 8.72 3.90
N ASP A 97 21.09 7.60 3.91
CA ASP A 97 22.44 7.54 4.50
C ASP A 97 23.50 8.09 3.53
N THR A 98 23.33 7.82 2.24
CA THR A 98 24.29 8.21 1.20
C THR A 98 23.65 8.24 -0.17
N LEU A 99 24.38 8.77 -1.13
CA LEU A 99 24.04 8.73 -2.55
C LEU A 99 25.08 7.88 -3.27
N ILE A 100 24.64 6.93 -4.05
CA ILE A 100 25.50 6.07 -4.88
C ILE A 100 24.94 5.96 -6.29
N TYR A 101 25.81 5.80 -7.28
CA TYR A 101 25.36 5.53 -8.64
C TYR A 101 24.83 4.10 -8.76
N LYS A 102 23.87 3.89 -9.65
CA LYS A 102 23.28 2.56 -9.89
C LYS A 102 24.32 1.48 -10.18
N ASN A 103 25.38 1.83 -10.89
CA ASN A 103 26.44 0.88 -11.23
C ASN A 103 27.25 0.43 -10.01
N ASP A 104 27.32 1.25 -8.97
CA ASP A 104 28.13 0.96 -7.76
C ASP A 104 27.33 0.20 -6.70
N VAL A 105 26.01 0.09 -6.86
CA VAL A 105 25.13 -0.58 -5.89
C VAL A 105 25.57 -2.02 -5.63
N ARG A 106 25.97 -2.75 -6.68
CA ARG A 106 26.39 -4.15 -6.56
C ARG A 106 27.66 -4.29 -5.74
N ASP A 107 28.63 -3.45 -5.99
CA ASP A 107 29.91 -3.45 -5.25
C ASP A 107 29.69 -3.02 -3.79
N TYR A 108 28.84 -2.04 -3.58
CA TYR A 108 28.42 -1.63 -2.23
C TYR A 108 27.77 -2.78 -1.45
N LEU A 109 26.83 -3.49 -2.06
CA LEU A 109 26.17 -4.65 -1.42
C LEU A 109 27.14 -5.81 -1.16
N LYS A 110 28.08 -6.08 -2.06
CA LYS A 110 29.15 -7.07 -1.84
C LYS A 110 29.99 -6.71 -0.62
N ASN A 111 30.40 -5.44 -0.50
CA ASN A 111 31.16 -4.96 0.65
C ASN A 111 30.38 -5.16 1.96
N LEU A 112 29.08 -4.83 1.98
CA LEU A 112 28.23 -5.02 3.16
C LEU A 112 28.09 -6.50 3.55
N ALA A 113 28.05 -7.39 2.55
CA ALA A 113 27.92 -8.83 2.75
C ALA A 113 29.27 -9.55 3.01
N GLY A 114 30.40 -8.85 2.96
CA GLY A 114 31.74 -9.44 3.09
C GLY A 114 32.11 -10.35 1.92
N ILE A 115 31.61 -10.06 0.72
CA ILE A 115 31.85 -10.83 -0.51
C ILE A 115 32.91 -10.09 -1.33
N ASP A 116 33.91 -10.86 -1.82
CA ASP A 116 34.95 -10.30 -2.68
C ASP A 116 34.37 -9.73 -3.97
N LYS A 117 35.03 -8.69 -4.49
CA LYS A 117 34.55 -7.95 -5.67
C LYS A 117 34.37 -8.86 -6.88
N ASP A 118 35.24 -9.83 -7.06
CA ASP A 118 35.24 -10.75 -8.21
C ASP A 118 34.32 -11.96 -8.01
N ASP A 119 33.84 -12.20 -6.81
CA ASP A 119 32.93 -13.29 -6.50
C ASP A 119 31.49 -13.01 -6.95
N ASN A 120 30.72 -14.07 -7.18
CA ASN A 120 29.30 -13.93 -7.49
C ASN A 120 28.50 -13.57 -6.23
N MET A 121 27.67 -12.54 -6.30
CA MET A 121 26.74 -12.21 -5.24
C MET A 121 25.54 -13.18 -5.29
N PRO A 122 25.28 -13.98 -4.24
CA PRO A 122 24.09 -14.81 -4.17
C PRO A 122 22.85 -13.92 -4.03
N ILE A 123 21.91 -14.07 -4.94
CA ILE A 123 20.64 -13.34 -4.93
C ILE A 123 19.52 -14.34 -4.74
N LEU A 124 18.67 -14.11 -3.75
CA LEU A 124 17.43 -14.84 -3.53
C LEU A 124 16.25 -14.00 -4.03
N GLY A 125 15.48 -14.55 -4.93
CA GLY A 125 14.22 -13.96 -5.38
C GLY A 125 13.05 -14.30 -4.42
N ILE A 126 11.94 -13.63 -4.57
CA ILE A 126 10.72 -13.92 -3.79
C ILE A 126 10.29 -15.36 -3.97
N GLN A 127 10.43 -15.93 -5.17
CA GLN A 127 10.08 -17.33 -5.46
C GLN A 127 10.95 -18.33 -4.68
N ASP A 128 12.22 -17.99 -4.44
CA ASP A 128 13.12 -18.85 -3.65
C ASP A 128 12.69 -18.88 -2.19
N MET A 129 12.06 -17.81 -1.70
CA MET A 129 11.58 -17.70 -0.32
C MET A 129 10.38 -18.59 -0.02
N ILE A 130 9.62 -19.02 -1.02
CA ILE A 130 8.45 -19.92 -0.86
C ILE A 130 8.90 -21.25 -0.24
N ASN A 131 10.08 -21.73 -0.59
CA ASN A 131 10.63 -23.00 -0.14
C ASN A 131 11.42 -22.92 1.16
N VAL A 132 11.60 -21.73 1.74
CA VAL A 132 12.30 -21.55 3.00
C VAL A 132 11.47 -22.13 4.14
N LYS A 133 12.00 -23.16 4.82
CA LYS A 133 11.35 -23.70 6.01
C LYS A 133 11.30 -22.63 7.10
N LYS A 134 10.09 -22.23 7.46
CA LYS A 134 9.90 -21.31 8.60
C LYS A 134 10.38 -22.02 9.88
N ASN A 135 11.42 -21.48 10.50
CA ASN A 135 11.86 -21.93 11.81
C ASN A 135 10.99 -21.26 12.90
N VAL A 136 9.69 -21.58 12.89
CA VAL A 136 8.75 -21.10 13.89
C VAL A 136 8.82 -22.06 15.08
N PRO A 137 9.14 -21.58 16.29
CA PRO A 137 9.08 -22.41 17.48
C PRO A 137 7.69 -23.04 17.59
N ARG A 138 7.60 -24.37 17.65
CA ARG A 138 6.33 -25.04 17.91
C ARG A 138 5.94 -24.77 19.37
N ASP A 139 4.78 -24.17 19.53
CA ASP A 139 4.15 -24.11 20.85
C ASP A 139 3.85 -25.54 21.32
N LYS A 140 4.41 -25.91 22.49
CA LYS A 140 4.21 -27.22 23.12
C LYS A 140 3.07 -27.19 24.14
N SER A 141 2.34 -26.08 24.29
CA SER A 141 1.26 -25.92 25.27
C SER A 141 0.02 -26.77 24.97
N GLY A 142 -0.08 -27.34 23.77
CA GLY A 142 -1.29 -28.05 23.31
C GLY A 142 -2.45 -27.12 22.93
N ASN A 143 -2.31 -25.82 23.08
CA ASN A 143 -3.30 -24.86 22.65
C ASN A 143 -3.27 -24.72 21.11
N VAL A 144 -4.42 -24.68 20.48
CA VAL A 144 -4.56 -24.51 19.03
C VAL A 144 -5.36 -23.24 18.78
N ILE A 145 -4.78 -22.35 17.97
CA ILE A 145 -5.48 -21.21 17.40
C ILE A 145 -5.80 -21.55 15.95
N ALA A 146 -7.08 -21.70 15.65
CA ALA A 146 -7.54 -21.84 14.27
C ALA A 146 -7.82 -20.44 13.68
N VAL A 147 -7.15 -20.12 12.58
CA VAL A 147 -7.41 -18.88 11.82
C VAL A 147 -8.06 -19.26 10.51
N TYR A 148 -9.30 -18.83 10.34
CA TYR A 148 -10.03 -19.00 9.09
C TYR A 148 -10.01 -17.70 8.30
N TYR A 149 -9.49 -17.73 7.09
CA TYR A 149 -9.46 -16.58 6.19
C TYR A 149 -10.65 -16.66 5.23
N ALA A 150 -11.58 -15.71 5.36
CA ALA A 150 -12.64 -15.51 4.39
C ALA A 150 -12.27 -14.31 3.50
N TYR A 151 -12.02 -14.59 2.24
CA TYR A 151 -11.67 -13.55 1.24
C TYR A 151 -12.40 -13.81 -0.06
N GLY A 152 -12.60 -12.75 -0.85
CA GLY A 152 -13.31 -12.81 -2.12
C GLY A 152 -14.55 -11.94 -2.13
N GLU A 153 -15.27 -11.97 -3.24
CA GLU A 153 -16.54 -11.25 -3.38
C GLU A 153 -17.64 -11.98 -2.58
N ILE A 154 -18.49 -11.17 -1.93
CA ILE A 154 -19.67 -11.68 -1.23
C ILE A 154 -20.83 -11.61 -2.20
N ASP A 155 -21.31 -12.75 -2.66
CA ASP A 155 -22.47 -12.86 -3.53
C ASP A 155 -23.61 -13.66 -2.88
N GLY A 156 -24.83 -13.45 -3.38
CA GLY A 156 -26.05 -14.11 -2.88
C GLY A 156 -26.43 -15.37 -3.67
N GLY A 157 -25.60 -15.86 -4.58
CA GLY A 157 -25.94 -16.93 -5.50
C GLY A 157 -24.92 -18.05 -5.58
N SER A 158 -25.35 -19.17 -6.12
CA SER A 158 -24.50 -20.30 -6.51
C SER A 158 -23.76 -19.99 -7.81
N SER A 159 -23.02 -18.88 -7.91
CA SER A 159 -22.24 -18.65 -9.10
C SER A 159 -21.03 -19.57 -9.11
N ALA A 160 -21.10 -20.59 -9.94
CA ALA A 160 -20.09 -21.62 -10.12
C ALA A 160 -18.79 -21.10 -10.78
N SER A 161 -18.54 -19.80 -10.80
CA SER A 161 -17.52 -19.24 -11.68
C SER A 161 -16.22 -18.84 -11.03
N THR A 162 -16.11 -18.77 -9.70
CA THR A 162 -14.82 -18.48 -9.06
C THR A 162 -14.67 -19.24 -7.75
N ASP A 163 -13.57 -19.93 -7.57
CA ASP A 163 -13.19 -20.59 -6.31
C ASP A 163 -12.95 -19.60 -5.15
N GLU A 164 -13.05 -18.31 -5.40
CA GLU A 164 -12.67 -17.21 -4.49
C GLU A 164 -13.87 -16.36 -4.01
N GLY A 165 -15.09 -16.87 -4.07
CA GLY A 165 -16.28 -16.17 -3.56
C GLY A 165 -16.70 -16.62 -2.16
N ILE A 166 -17.33 -15.71 -1.41
CA ILE A 166 -18.01 -15.99 -0.14
C ILE A 166 -19.51 -16.00 -0.42
N ASN A 167 -20.14 -17.16 -0.31
CA ASN A 167 -21.58 -17.30 -0.49
C ASN A 167 -22.18 -18.24 0.57
N SER A 168 -23.52 -18.30 0.63
CA SER A 168 -24.24 -19.09 1.62
C SER A 168 -24.16 -20.60 1.41
N GLU A 169 -23.59 -21.06 0.27
CA GLU A 169 -23.53 -22.49 -0.12
C GLU A 169 -22.12 -23.08 0.03
N LYS A 170 -21.13 -22.25 0.39
CA LYS A 170 -19.78 -22.62 0.79
C LYS A 170 -19.61 -22.36 2.28
#